data_ae5cd97bfa24e2936f9d62027a0a4c47
#
_entry.id   ae5cd97bfa24e2936f9d62027a0a4c47
#
_cell.length_a   1.000
_cell.length_b   1.000
_cell.length_c   1.000
_cell.angle_alpha   90.00
_cell.angle_beta   90.00
_cell.angle_gamma   90.00
#
_symmetry.space_group_name_H-M   'P 1'
#
loop_
_entity.id
_entity.type
_entity.pdbx_description
1 polymer ?
#
loop_
_entity_poly.entity_id
_entity_poly.type
_entity_poly.pdbx_seq_one_letter_code
_entity_poly.pdbx_strand_id
1 'polypeptide(L)'
;YVRNKNMSEDTKRHLTNWVSSSIGNVDLYIPFFEIGIKLLSDNGKLGYISPNSYLQGVNGRSLRKYFSAEQHQLEIIDFRDSQVFENVTSYTCITLIDKSIKTDAIKYFRLNETNTLEKHTFSEYHYIDFPDGKPWRMRESSIDEVIHKLESSGTPLSNWKIRNGLATLKNDIYFFTPIKEDNTYYYREYDGKSYKIEKKLCIKVAKPNIIKNETELEKKMEIAIFPYTHTDNAYQLIDE
;
A
#
# COMPACT_ATOMS: atom_id res chain seq x y z
N TYR A 1 -5.03 -16.31 1.11
CA TYR A 1 -4.19 -15.59 2.09
C TYR A 1 -5.08 -14.86 3.09
N VAL A 2 -4.76 -14.97 4.39
CA VAL A 2 -5.54 -14.32 5.46
C VAL A 2 -4.92 -12.95 5.75
N ARG A 3 -5.67 -11.89 5.44
CA ARG A 3 -5.26 -10.51 5.73
C ARG A 3 -5.48 -10.18 7.21
N ASN A 4 -4.68 -9.28 7.75
CA ASN A 4 -4.77 -8.84 9.15
C ASN A 4 -6.20 -8.51 9.61
N LYS A 5 -6.97 -7.78 8.80
CA LYS A 5 -8.35 -7.41 9.11
C LYS A 5 -9.33 -8.60 9.28
N ASN A 6 -8.96 -9.77 8.76
CA ASN A 6 -9.79 -10.98 8.80
C ASN A 6 -9.32 -11.97 9.86
N MET A 7 -8.34 -11.62 10.69
CA MET A 7 -7.83 -12.44 11.77
C MET A 7 -8.57 -12.18 13.08
N SER A 8 -8.65 -13.22 13.92
CA SER A 8 -9.08 -13.06 15.31
C SER A 8 -8.07 -12.24 16.11
N GLU A 9 -8.51 -11.62 17.19
CA GLU A 9 -7.60 -10.86 18.09
C GLU A 9 -6.53 -11.77 18.72
N ASP A 10 -6.87 -13.02 18.95
CA ASP A 10 -5.93 -14.02 19.45
C ASP A 10 -4.81 -14.30 18.43
N THR A 11 -5.16 -14.52 17.17
CA THR A 11 -4.19 -14.68 16.09
C THR A 11 -3.29 -13.45 15.96
N LYS A 12 -3.85 -12.23 16.03
CA LYS A 12 -3.07 -10.99 15.95
C LYS A 12 -2.07 -10.87 17.09
N ARG A 13 -2.44 -11.27 18.32
CA ARG A 13 -1.51 -11.29 19.46
C ARG A 13 -0.33 -12.23 19.23
N HIS A 14 -0.58 -13.40 18.63
CA HIS A 14 0.48 -14.36 18.34
C HIS A 14 1.45 -13.88 17.24
N LEU A 15 1.02 -13.00 16.34
CA LEU A 15 1.90 -12.45 15.30
C LEU A 15 3.09 -11.67 15.89
N THR A 16 2.90 -10.99 17.03
CA THR A 16 3.95 -10.19 17.67
C THR A 16 5.08 -11.01 18.28
N ASN A 17 4.89 -12.33 18.43
CA ASN A 17 5.92 -13.24 18.93
C ASN A 17 7.01 -13.56 17.88
N TRP A 18 6.79 -13.19 16.62
CA TRP A 18 7.71 -13.45 15.52
C TRP A 18 8.39 -12.16 15.08
N VAL A 19 9.71 -12.21 14.91
CA VAL A 19 10.52 -11.06 14.47
C VAL A 19 10.04 -10.55 13.11
N SER A 20 9.75 -11.48 12.20
CA SER A 20 9.28 -11.18 10.83
C SER A 20 7.93 -10.48 10.76
N SER A 21 7.14 -10.51 11.84
CA SER A 21 5.80 -9.90 11.90
C SER A 21 5.59 -8.96 13.10
N SER A 22 6.68 -8.50 13.70
CA SER A 22 6.65 -7.68 14.93
C SER A 22 6.10 -6.26 14.74
N ILE A 23 6.06 -5.72 13.51
CA ILE A 23 5.66 -4.34 13.24
C ILE A 23 4.64 -4.28 12.11
N GLY A 24 3.56 -3.55 12.33
CA GLY A 24 2.53 -3.24 11.32
C GLY A 24 1.37 -4.22 11.28
N ASN A 25 0.46 -3.99 10.35
CA ASN A 25 -0.71 -4.83 10.12
C ASN A 25 -0.37 -5.95 9.11
N VAL A 26 0.47 -6.88 9.54
CA VAL A 26 0.98 -7.94 8.67
C VAL A 26 -0.07 -9.00 8.37
N ASP A 27 0.00 -9.56 7.19
CA ASP A 27 -0.82 -10.70 6.77
C ASP A 27 -0.21 -12.01 7.30
N LEU A 28 -1.05 -13.02 7.48
CA LEU A 28 -0.70 -14.29 8.16
C LEU A 28 0.46 -15.06 7.48
N TYR A 29 0.67 -14.86 6.17
CA TYR A 29 1.76 -15.55 5.46
C TYR A 29 3.16 -15.06 5.86
N ILE A 30 3.28 -13.86 6.42
CA ILE A 30 4.57 -13.24 6.79
C ILE A 30 5.34 -14.08 7.82
N PRO A 31 4.78 -14.44 9.00
CA PRO A 31 5.50 -15.23 9.99
C PRO A 31 5.80 -16.66 9.51
N PHE A 32 5.07 -17.19 8.52
CA PHE A 32 5.37 -18.53 7.99
C PHE A 32 6.76 -18.63 7.38
N PHE A 33 7.34 -17.56 6.88
CA PHE A 33 8.74 -17.58 6.43
C PHE A 33 9.70 -17.84 7.59
N GLU A 34 9.56 -17.11 8.70
CA GLU A 34 10.40 -17.32 9.88
C GLU A 34 10.17 -18.70 10.51
N ILE A 35 8.91 -19.12 10.63
CA ILE A 35 8.56 -20.45 11.13
C ILE A 35 9.19 -21.53 10.25
N GLY A 36 9.03 -21.42 8.93
CA GLY A 36 9.58 -22.37 7.98
C GLY A 36 11.10 -22.47 8.08
N ILE A 37 11.81 -21.34 8.11
CA ILE A 37 13.27 -21.31 8.26
C ILE A 37 13.73 -21.94 9.58
N LYS A 38 13.02 -21.67 10.68
CA LYS A 38 13.35 -22.26 11.99
C LYS A 38 13.12 -23.76 12.05
N LEU A 39 12.14 -24.27 11.30
CA LEU A 39 11.84 -25.71 11.23
C LEU A 39 12.75 -26.49 10.28
N LEU A 40 13.45 -25.80 9.37
CA LEU A 40 14.41 -26.46 8.49
C LEU A 40 15.62 -27.00 9.25
N SER A 41 16.11 -28.17 8.84
CA SER A 41 17.47 -28.62 9.16
C SER A 41 18.51 -27.64 8.60
N ASP A 42 19.77 -27.77 9.03
CA ASP A 42 20.83 -26.83 8.62
C ASP A 42 21.08 -26.81 7.10
N ASN A 43 20.86 -27.94 6.42
CA ASN A 43 20.95 -28.06 4.96
C ASN A 43 19.59 -28.01 4.26
N GLY A 44 18.56 -27.54 4.96
CA GLY A 44 17.18 -27.53 4.46
C GLY A 44 16.93 -26.41 3.46
N LYS A 45 15.99 -26.66 2.56
CA LYS A 45 15.51 -25.69 1.59
C LYS A 45 14.00 -25.47 1.77
N LEU A 46 13.56 -24.22 1.58
CA LEU A 46 12.16 -23.84 1.69
C LEU A 46 11.71 -23.20 0.36
N GLY A 47 10.54 -23.57 -0.11
CA GLY A 47 9.90 -22.94 -1.25
C GLY A 47 8.48 -22.53 -0.91
N TYR A 48 8.19 -21.25 -1.00
CA TYR A 48 6.84 -20.72 -0.79
C TYR A 48 6.36 -19.92 -1.99
N ILE A 49 5.09 -20.14 -2.38
CA ILE A 49 4.36 -19.18 -3.20
C ILE A 49 3.54 -18.29 -2.26
N SER A 50 3.73 -16.99 -2.36
CA SER A 50 3.10 -16.01 -1.46
C SER A 50 2.78 -14.71 -2.21
N PRO A 51 1.98 -13.80 -1.64
CA PRO A 51 1.85 -12.45 -2.18
C PRO A 51 3.22 -11.78 -2.29
N ASN A 52 3.48 -11.12 -3.43
CA ASN A 52 4.74 -10.38 -3.65
C ASN A 52 4.77 -9.03 -2.89
N SER A 53 3.68 -8.65 -2.25
CA SER A 53 3.55 -7.39 -1.53
C SER A 53 4.58 -7.22 -0.39
N TYR A 54 5.16 -8.31 0.14
CA TYR A 54 6.23 -8.19 1.13
C TYR A 54 7.50 -7.55 0.58
N LEU A 55 7.73 -7.62 -0.73
CA LEU A 55 8.90 -7.01 -1.36
C LEU A 55 8.89 -5.48 -1.22
N GLN A 56 7.76 -4.84 -1.41
CA GLN A 56 7.68 -3.37 -1.44
C GLN A 56 6.74 -2.77 -0.40
N GLY A 57 5.73 -3.52 0.05
CA GLY A 57 4.71 -3.05 0.97
C GLY A 57 5.26 -2.71 2.37
N VAL A 58 4.61 -1.76 3.03
CA VAL A 58 4.96 -1.33 4.41
C VAL A 58 4.87 -2.50 5.38
N ASN A 59 3.87 -3.36 5.21
CA ASN A 59 3.65 -4.51 6.10
C ASN A 59 4.71 -5.62 5.94
N GLY A 60 5.50 -5.63 4.86
CA GLY A 60 6.63 -6.54 4.66
C GLY A 60 7.93 -6.10 5.33
N ARG A 61 7.98 -4.92 5.98
CA ARG A 61 9.21 -4.34 6.53
C ARG A 61 9.93 -5.27 7.50
N SER A 62 9.22 -5.87 8.44
CA SER A 62 9.81 -6.76 9.44
C SER A 62 10.38 -8.03 8.81
N LEU A 63 9.69 -8.59 7.81
CA LEU A 63 10.18 -9.76 7.07
C LEU A 63 11.46 -9.43 6.30
N ARG A 64 11.49 -8.29 5.61
CA ARG A 64 12.71 -7.86 4.91
C ARG A 64 13.89 -7.66 5.85
N LYS A 65 13.66 -7.05 7.03
CA LYS A 65 14.69 -6.94 8.09
C LYS A 65 15.15 -8.31 8.57
N TYR A 66 14.21 -9.23 8.77
CA TYR A 66 14.52 -10.59 9.18
C TYR A 66 15.42 -11.29 8.13
N PHE A 67 15.08 -11.23 6.86
CA PHE A 67 15.91 -11.78 5.78
C PHE A 67 17.29 -11.15 5.72
N SER A 68 17.38 -9.82 5.85
CA SER A 68 18.66 -9.08 5.85
C SER A 68 19.53 -9.45 7.05
N ALA A 69 18.94 -9.77 8.19
CA ALA A 69 19.69 -10.20 9.37
C ALA A 69 20.16 -11.67 9.28
N GLU A 70 19.31 -12.54 8.74
CA GLU A 70 19.63 -13.96 8.59
C GLU A 70 20.59 -14.24 7.44
N GLN A 71 20.55 -13.46 6.36
CA GLN A 71 21.42 -13.58 5.18
C GLN A 71 21.47 -14.98 4.55
N HIS A 72 20.34 -15.70 4.57
CA HIS A 72 20.20 -16.92 3.80
C HIS A 72 20.11 -16.60 2.31
N GLN A 73 20.57 -17.52 1.45
CA GLN A 73 20.39 -17.37 0.01
C GLN A 73 18.90 -17.32 -0.31
N LEU A 74 18.48 -16.25 -0.98
CA LEU A 74 17.14 -16.10 -1.52
C LEU A 74 17.17 -16.13 -3.05
N GLU A 75 16.24 -16.88 -3.64
CA GLU A 75 15.91 -16.81 -5.06
C GLU A 75 14.41 -16.45 -5.17
N ILE A 76 14.11 -15.35 -5.82
CA ILE A 76 12.74 -14.81 -5.90
C ILE A 76 12.32 -14.78 -7.35
N ILE A 77 11.22 -15.45 -7.67
CA ILE A 77 10.57 -15.44 -8.97
C ILE A 77 9.27 -14.65 -8.83
N ASP A 78 9.23 -13.43 -9.37
CA ASP A 78 8.12 -12.51 -9.24
C ASP A 78 7.23 -12.52 -10.48
N PHE A 79 5.98 -12.93 -10.29
CA PHE A 79 4.95 -12.94 -11.35
C PHE A 79 4.35 -11.55 -11.60
N ARG A 80 4.79 -10.52 -10.87
CA ARG A 80 4.31 -9.13 -10.95
C ARG A 80 2.79 -9.03 -10.73
N ASP A 81 2.12 -8.49 -11.76
CA ASP A 81 0.68 -8.27 -11.87
C ASP A 81 -0.05 -9.39 -12.63
N SER A 82 0.67 -10.44 -13.05
CA SER A 82 0.05 -11.61 -13.66
C SER A 82 -0.71 -12.42 -12.61
N GLN A 83 -1.93 -12.80 -12.94
CA GLN A 83 -2.75 -13.67 -12.10
C GLN A 83 -2.35 -15.13 -12.33
N VAL A 84 -1.73 -15.73 -11.35
CA VAL A 84 -1.30 -17.15 -11.39
C VAL A 84 -2.46 -18.08 -11.02
N PHE A 85 -3.39 -17.62 -10.21
CA PHE A 85 -4.53 -18.38 -9.74
C PHE A 85 -5.84 -17.85 -10.31
N GLU A 86 -6.69 -18.73 -10.83
CA GLU A 86 -8.03 -18.35 -11.29
C GLU A 86 -8.88 -17.78 -10.14
N ASN A 87 -9.62 -16.74 -10.42
CA ASN A 87 -10.54 -16.08 -9.48
C ASN A 87 -9.91 -15.47 -8.21
N VAL A 88 -8.58 -15.28 -8.20
CA VAL A 88 -7.87 -14.66 -7.07
C VAL A 88 -7.06 -13.47 -7.53
N THR A 89 -7.42 -12.27 -7.08
CA THR A 89 -6.70 -11.01 -7.36
C THR A 89 -5.47 -10.85 -6.45
N SER A 90 -4.59 -11.83 -6.41
CA SER A 90 -3.35 -11.74 -5.62
C SER A 90 -2.15 -11.83 -6.55
N TYR A 91 -1.34 -10.80 -6.55
CA TYR A 91 -0.04 -10.80 -7.21
C TYR A 91 0.94 -11.58 -6.36
N THR A 92 1.60 -12.57 -6.95
CA THR A 92 2.39 -13.55 -6.22
C THR A 92 3.84 -13.60 -6.69
N CYS A 93 4.67 -14.18 -5.83
CA CYS A 93 6.02 -14.60 -6.15
C CYS A 93 6.30 -15.98 -5.54
N ILE A 94 7.26 -16.70 -6.12
CA ILE A 94 7.89 -17.86 -5.48
C ILE A 94 9.16 -17.37 -4.81
N THR A 95 9.32 -17.71 -3.53
CA THR A 95 10.54 -17.43 -2.77
C THR A 95 11.16 -18.77 -2.38
N LEU A 96 12.36 -19.03 -2.87
CA LEU A 96 13.17 -20.17 -2.51
C LEU A 96 14.25 -19.71 -1.53
N ILE A 97 14.46 -20.48 -0.45
CA ILE A 97 15.42 -20.18 0.60
C ILE A 97 16.30 -21.39 0.79
N ASP A 98 17.60 -21.22 0.69
CA ASP A 98 18.59 -22.24 1.04
C ASP A 98 19.23 -21.85 2.37
N LYS A 99 18.90 -22.60 3.43
CA LYS A 99 19.41 -22.33 4.78
C LYS A 99 20.91 -22.63 4.92
N SER A 100 21.44 -23.54 4.11
CA SER A 100 22.84 -23.93 4.17
C SER A 100 23.80 -22.85 3.65
N ILE A 101 23.30 -21.90 2.85
CA ILE A 101 24.12 -20.88 2.20
C ILE A 101 23.84 -19.53 2.86
N LYS A 102 24.90 -18.94 3.43
CA LYS A 102 24.88 -17.57 3.93
C LYS A 102 25.52 -16.66 2.87
N THR A 103 24.80 -15.63 2.47
CA THR A 103 25.24 -14.68 1.45
C THR A 103 24.56 -13.34 1.63
N ASP A 104 25.17 -12.27 1.20
CA ASP A 104 24.57 -10.95 1.11
C ASP A 104 23.75 -10.74 -0.18
N ALA A 105 23.78 -11.71 -1.09
CA ALA A 105 23.13 -11.64 -2.39
C ALA A 105 21.70 -12.18 -2.36
N ILE A 106 20.82 -11.49 -3.09
CA ILE A 106 19.45 -11.90 -3.40
C ILE A 106 19.36 -12.09 -4.90
N LYS A 107 19.00 -13.28 -5.34
CA LYS A 107 18.74 -13.57 -6.74
C LYS A 107 17.26 -13.27 -7.03
N TYR A 108 17.01 -12.44 -8.02
CA TYR A 108 15.67 -12.03 -8.41
C TYR A 108 15.46 -12.19 -9.90
N PHE A 109 14.33 -12.79 -10.23
CA PHE A 109 13.87 -12.93 -11.60
C PHE A 109 12.42 -12.43 -11.70
N ARG A 110 12.17 -11.62 -12.71
CA ARG A 110 10.84 -11.09 -13.00
C ARG A 110 10.28 -11.77 -14.24
N LEU A 111 9.16 -12.45 -14.10
CA LEU A 111 8.48 -13.05 -15.23
C LEU A 111 7.89 -11.94 -16.13
N ASN A 112 8.09 -12.06 -17.43
CA ASN A 112 7.54 -11.18 -18.45
C ASN A 112 7.10 -12.00 -19.68
N GLU A 113 6.59 -11.33 -20.71
CA GLU A 113 6.10 -12.00 -21.93
C GLU A 113 7.21 -12.69 -22.73
N THR A 114 8.48 -12.30 -22.53
CA THR A 114 9.62 -12.79 -23.32
C THR A 114 10.42 -13.88 -22.63
N ASN A 115 10.15 -14.15 -21.35
CA ASN A 115 10.86 -15.18 -20.58
C ASN A 115 9.88 -16.17 -19.93
N THR A 116 10.37 -17.37 -19.65
CA THR A 116 9.60 -18.44 -19.02
C THR A 116 10.33 -18.97 -17.79
N LEU A 117 9.64 -19.79 -16.98
CA LEU A 117 10.25 -20.48 -15.85
C LEU A 117 11.39 -21.44 -16.27
N GLU A 118 11.39 -21.90 -17.53
CA GLU A 118 12.42 -22.80 -18.06
C GLU A 118 13.63 -22.06 -18.63
N LYS A 119 13.42 -20.82 -19.08
CA LYS A 119 14.47 -19.98 -19.72
C LYS A 119 14.50 -18.63 -19.04
N HIS A 120 15.22 -18.54 -17.93
CA HIS A 120 15.36 -17.31 -17.17
C HIS A 120 16.80 -17.12 -16.67
N THR A 121 17.15 -15.87 -16.43
CA THR A 121 18.40 -15.48 -15.78
C THR A 121 18.05 -14.61 -14.58
N PHE A 122 18.59 -14.97 -13.43
CA PHE A 122 18.46 -14.14 -12.23
C PHE A 122 19.35 -12.92 -12.33
N SER A 123 18.80 -11.77 -11.95
CA SER A 123 19.56 -10.59 -11.58
C SER A 123 19.96 -10.70 -10.12
N GLU A 124 21.14 -10.22 -9.77
CA GLU A 124 21.65 -10.24 -8.40
C GLU A 124 21.56 -8.86 -7.77
N TYR A 125 21.10 -8.81 -6.53
CA TYR A 125 20.98 -7.63 -5.68
C TYR A 125 21.58 -7.97 -4.32
N HIS A 126 21.97 -6.96 -3.54
CA HIS A 126 22.56 -7.16 -2.24
C HIS A 126 21.67 -6.63 -1.12
N TYR A 127 21.67 -7.29 0.03
CA TYR A 127 20.87 -6.82 1.19
C TYR A 127 21.24 -5.40 1.62
N ILE A 128 22.50 -4.99 1.42
CA ILE A 128 22.98 -3.64 1.74
C ILE A 128 22.31 -2.55 0.89
N ASP A 129 21.84 -2.88 -0.30
CA ASP A 129 21.12 -1.94 -1.17
C ASP A 129 19.74 -1.58 -0.62
N PHE A 130 19.25 -2.36 0.36
CA PHE A 130 17.93 -2.21 0.95
C PHE A 130 17.98 -2.08 2.48
N PRO A 131 18.64 -1.04 3.03
CA PRO A 131 18.81 -0.89 4.48
C PRO A 131 17.49 -0.72 5.22
N ASP A 132 17.46 -1.09 6.51
CA ASP A 132 16.35 -0.82 7.44
C ASP A 132 14.96 -1.35 7.03
N GLY A 133 14.92 -2.42 6.27
CA GLY A 133 13.65 -3.00 5.78
C GLY A 133 12.93 -2.09 4.78
N LYS A 134 13.65 -1.18 4.11
CA LYS A 134 13.14 -0.40 2.98
C LYS A 134 12.53 -1.30 1.91
N PRO A 135 11.65 -0.78 1.04
CA PRO A 135 11.13 -1.54 -0.09
C PRO A 135 12.24 -2.12 -0.96
N TRP A 136 12.16 -3.39 -1.26
CA TRP A 136 13.06 -4.07 -2.20
C TRP A 136 12.60 -3.76 -3.63
N ARG A 137 13.09 -2.65 -4.16
CA ARG A 137 12.79 -2.20 -5.52
C ARG A 137 13.80 -2.81 -6.49
N MET A 138 13.68 -4.10 -6.73
CA MET A 138 14.54 -4.85 -7.67
C MET A 138 14.18 -4.45 -9.10
N ARG A 139 14.99 -3.58 -9.71
CA ARG A 139 14.78 -3.00 -11.02
C ARG A 139 16.00 -3.26 -11.90
N GLU A 140 15.80 -3.19 -13.21
CA GLU A 140 16.91 -3.16 -14.15
C GLU A 140 17.77 -1.90 -13.94
N SER A 141 19.08 -2.04 -14.06
CA SER A 141 20.03 -0.94 -13.81
C SER A 141 19.73 0.32 -14.62
N SER A 142 19.29 0.17 -15.87
CA SER A 142 18.90 1.29 -16.74
C SER A 142 17.75 2.13 -16.17
N ILE A 143 16.80 1.48 -15.50
CA ILE A 143 15.68 2.15 -14.86
C ILE A 143 16.12 2.84 -13.57
N ASP A 144 17.01 2.22 -12.81
CA ASP A 144 17.54 2.80 -11.57
C ASP A 144 18.36 4.08 -11.85
N GLU A 145 19.14 4.14 -12.90
CA GLU A 145 19.86 5.35 -13.32
C GLU A 145 18.89 6.52 -13.61
N VAL A 146 17.80 6.25 -14.34
CA VAL A 146 16.80 7.26 -14.66
C VAL A 146 16.10 7.75 -13.39
N ILE A 147 15.75 6.83 -12.49
CA ILE A 147 15.10 7.20 -11.22
C ILE A 147 16.04 7.99 -10.32
N HIS A 148 17.29 7.56 -10.20
CA HIS A 148 18.30 8.30 -9.43
C HIS A 148 18.47 9.73 -9.97
N LYS A 149 18.48 9.90 -11.29
CA LYS A 149 18.53 11.21 -11.93
C LYS A 149 17.30 12.06 -11.59
N LEU A 150 16.11 11.48 -11.59
CA LEU A 150 14.88 12.17 -11.21
C LEU A 150 14.87 12.53 -9.71
N GLU A 151 15.25 11.62 -8.84
CA GLU A 151 15.31 11.83 -7.39
C GLU A 151 16.35 12.88 -7.00
N SER A 152 17.46 12.97 -7.74
CA SER A 152 18.52 13.95 -7.49
C SER A 152 18.24 15.35 -8.07
N SER A 153 17.33 15.48 -9.03
CA SER A 153 17.09 16.72 -9.76
C SER A 153 15.90 17.55 -9.27
N GLY A 154 15.13 17.04 -8.32
CA GLY A 154 13.90 17.66 -7.83
C GLY A 154 13.80 17.84 -6.33
N THR A 155 12.78 18.55 -5.89
CA THR A 155 12.43 18.63 -4.47
C THR A 155 11.51 17.45 -4.12
N PRO A 156 11.87 16.59 -3.14
CA PRO A 156 11.03 15.48 -2.75
C PRO A 156 9.64 15.93 -2.29
N LEU A 157 8.61 15.20 -2.70
CA LEU A 157 7.23 15.47 -2.26
C LEU A 157 7.07 15.42 -0.72
N SER A 158 7.97 14.72 -0.02
CA SER A 158 8.00 14.69 1.45
C SER A 158 8.25 16.08 2.08
N ASN A 159 8.83 17.00 1.33
CA ASN A 159 9.04 18.38 1.78
C ASN A 159 7.75 19.23 1.72
N TRP A 160 6.70 18.68 1.12
CA TRP A 160 5.40 19.32 1.03
C TRP A 160 4.42 18.71 2.02
N LYS A 161 3.53 19.54 2.54
CA LYS A 161 2.48 19.09 3.46
C LYS A 161 1.38 18.38 2.64
N ILE A 162 1.53 17.05 2.47
CA ILE A 162 0.55 16.23 1.76
C ILE A 162 -0.46 15.69 2.78
N ARG A 163 -1.74 15.86 2.51
CA ARG A 163 -2.84 15.35 3.34
C ARG A 163 -3.86 14.63 2.46
N ASN A 164 -4.51 13.63 3.03
CA ASN A 164 -5.71 13.06 2.41
C ASN A 164 -6.80 14.12 2.39
N GLY A 165 -7.57 14.15 1.31
CA GLY A 165 -8.78 14.94 1.25
C GLY A 165 -9.87 14.40 2.17
N LEU A 166 -11.06 14.96 2.06
CA LEU A 166 -12.22 14.51 2.82
C LEU A 166 -12.59 13.09 2.41
N ALA A 167 -12.62 12.17 3.37
CA ALA A 167 -13.03 10.79 3.16
C ALA A 167 -14.24 10.48 4.07
N THR A 168 -15.32 9.99 3.45
CA THR A 168 -16.55 9.59 4.17
C THR A 168 -16.85 8.13 3.88
N LEU A 169 -17.58 7.47 4.78
CA LEU A 169 -18.08 6.11 4.55
C LEU A 169 -19.32 6.07 3.65
N LYS A 170 -19.93 7.23 3.39
CA LYS A 170 -21.19 7.42 2.67
C LYS A 170 -21.15 8.70 1.84
N ASN A 171 -20.39 8.66 0.75
CA ASN A 171 -20.22 9.84 -0.12
C ASN A 171 -21.55 10.37 -0.66
N ASP A 172 -22.48 9.51 -0.96
CA ASP A 172 -23.82 9.84 -1.44
C ASP A 172 -24.67 10.62 -0.41
N ILE A 173 -24.35 10.54 0.87
CA ILE A 173 -24.99 11.32 1.93
C ILE A 173 -24.28 12.67 2.09
N TYR A 174 -22.96 12.66 2.17
CA TYR A 174 -22.19 13.84 2.55
C TYR A 174 -21.88 14.78 1.40
N PHE A 175 -21.77 14.27 0.16
CA PHE A 175 -21.47 15.11 -1.01
C PHE A 175 -22.71 15.25 -1.89
N PHE A 176 -23.01 16.46 -2.35
CA PHE A 176 -24.13 16.71 -3.22
C PHE A 176 -23.98 17.96 -4.08
N THR A 177 -24.74 17.99 -5.16
CA THR A 177 -25.00 19.22 -5.94
C THR A 177 -26.38 19.74 -5.51
N PRO A 178 -26.48 20.98 -5.04
CA PRO A 178 -27.78 21.52 -4.62
C PRO A 178 -28.70 21.72 -5.85
N ILE A 179 -29.98 21.40 -5.70
CA ILE A 179 -31.01 21.66 -6.72
C ILE A 179 -31.37 23.14 -6.73
N LYS A 180 -31.35 23.75 -5.56
CA LYS A 180 -31.68 25.15 -5.30
C LYS A 180 -30.86 25.62 -4.10
N GLU A 181 -30.59 26.92 -4.04
CA GLU A 181 -30.02 27.57 -2.87
C GLU A 181 -30.66 28.93 -2.63
N ASP A 182 -30.67 29.38 -1.39
CA ASP A 182 -30.95 30.75 -0.95
C ASP A 182 -29.76 31.31 -0.15
N ASN A 183 -29.95 32.44 0.53
CA ASN A 183 -28.87 33.04 1.30
C ASN A 183 -28.33 32.16 2.44
N THR A 184 -29.20 31.30 3.01
CA THR A 184 -28.91 30.55 4.24
C THR A 184 -28.81 29.05 4.01
N TYR A 185 -29.48 28.53 3.00
CA TYR A 185 -29.66 27.09 2.83
C TYR A 185 -29.31 26.60 1.43
N TYR A 186 -28.80 25.33 1.39
CA TYR A 186 -28.81 24.48 0.22
C TYR A 186 -30.04 23.55 0.28
N TYR A 187 -30.63 23.23 -0.86
CA TYR A 187 -31.72 22.27 -1.01
C TYR A 187 -31.25 21.10 -1.84
N ARG A 188 -31.51 19.89 -1.37
CA ARG A 188 -31.17 18.66 -2.10
C ARG A 188 -32.31 17.65 -2.00
N GLU A 189 -32.37 16.75 -2.98
CA GLU A 189 -33.13 15.51 -2.89
C GLU A 189 -32.23 14.34 -2.59
N TYR A 190 -32.68 13.48 -1.69
CA TYR A 190 -31.98 12.24 -1.38
C TYR A 190 -33.03 11.20 -0.95
N ASP A 191 -33.00 9.99 -1.55
CA ASP A 191 -33.95 8.90 -1.26
C ASP A 191 -35.41 9.32 -1.34
N GLY A 192 -35.74 10.08 -2.41
CA GLY A 192 -37.11 10.58 -2.68
C GLY A 192 -37.64 11.67 -1.69
N LYS A 193 -36.75 12.21 -0.86
CA LYS A 193 -37.08 13.27 0.09
C LYS A 193 -36.27 14.53 -0.17
N SER A 194 -36.92 15.69 0.09
CA SER A 194 -36.26 17.00 0.01
C SER A 194 -35.69 17.40 1.38
N TYR A 195 -34.41 17.81 1.37
CA TYR A 195 -33.71 18.24 2.58
C TYR A 195 -33.26 19.70 2.43
N LYS A 196 -33.31 20.44 3.54
CA LYS A 196 -32.83 21.79 3.70
C LYS A 196 -31.61 21.76 4.61
N ILE A 197 -30.44 22.19 4.11
CA ILE A 197 -29.17 22.08 4.81
C ILE A 197 -28.55 23.47 4.94
N GLU A 198 -28.18 23.86 6.14
CA GLU A 198 -27.59 25.17 6.42
C GLU A 198 -26.22 25.31 5.75
N LYS A 199 -26.02 26.44 5.06
CA LYS A 199 -24.74 26.72 4.39
C LYS A 199 -23.55 26.78 5.34
N LYS A 200 -23.78 27.21 6.61
CA LYS A 200 -22.73 27.23 7.64
C LYS A 200 -22.14 25.86 7.94
N LEU A 201 -22.90 24.78 7.72
CA LEU A 201 -22.48 23.38 7.94
C LEU A 201 -21.85 22.75 6.69
N CYS A 202 -21.60 23.54 5.66
CA CYS A 202 -21.16 23.04 4.36
C CYS A 202 -19.88 23.71 3.89
N ILE A 203 -19.09 22.99 3.12
CA ILE A 203 -17.93 23.49 2.40
C ILE A 203 -18.01 23.13 0.92
N LYS A 204 -17.41 23.94 0.06
CA LYS A 204 -17.22 23.60 -1.35
C LYS A 204 -16.03 22.65 -1.47
N VAL A 205 -16.20 21.60 -2.24
CA VAL A 205 -15.16 20.57 -2.45
C VAL A 205 -14.95 20.32 -3.94
N ALA A 206 -13.70 20.08 -4.30
CA ALA A 206 -13.31 19.69 -5.64
C ALA A 206 -12.97 18.19 -5.68
N LYS A 207 -13.43 17.49 -6.72
CA LYS A 207 -13.00 16.10 -7.02
C LYS A 207 -11.95 16.12 -8.12
N PRO A 208 -10.66 15.96 -7.80
CA PRO A 208 -9.57 16.11 -8.78
C PRO A 208 -9.68 15.17 -9.98
N ASN A 209 -10.28 13.99 -9.81
CA ASN A 209 -10.44 12.99 -10.87
C ASN A 209 -11.40 13.40 -12.00
N ILE A 210 -12.27 14.38 -11.78
CA ILE A 210 -13.24 14.85 -12.78
C ILE A 210 -12.92 16.26 -13.32
N ILE A 211 -11.94 16.95 -12.74
CA ILE A 211 -11.52 18.30 -13.10
C ILE A 211 -10.29 18.21 -14.00
N LYS A 212 -10.38 18.73 -15.21
CA LYS A 212 -9.30 18.67 -16.21
C LYS A 212 -8.49 19.95 -16.31
N ASN A 213 -9.07 21.08 -15.94
CA ASN A 213 -8.45 22.39 -16.02
C ASN A 213 -9.11 23.39 -15.05
N GLU A 214 -8.53 24.57 -14.93
CA GLU A 214 -8.95 25.58 -13.98
C GLU A 214 -10.37 26.11 -14.28
N THR A 215 -10.75 26.22 -15.53
CA THR A 215 -12.10 26.68 -15.92
C THR A 215 -13.22 25.71 -15.54
N GLU A 216 -12.90 24.44 -15.35
CA GLU A 216 -13.85 23.44 -14.88
C GLU A 216 -13.96 23.41 -13.35
N LEU A 217 -13.00 23.98 -12.62
CA LEU A 217 -12.94 23.89 -11.16
C LEU A 217 -14.24 24.41 -10.53
N GLU A 218 -14.63 25.64 -10.84
CA GLU A 218 -15.84 26.23 -10.26
C GLU A 218 -17.13 25.53 -10.68
N LYS A 219 -17.18 25.06 -11.93
CA LYS A 219 -18.37 24.40 -12.50
C LYS A 219 -18.62 23.00 -11.95
N LYS A 220 -17.56 22.34 -11.52
CA LYS A 220 -17.58 20.93 -11.06
C LYS A 220 -17.34 20.79 -9.55
N MET A 221 -17.41 21.88 -8.80
CA MET A 221 -17.41 21.83 -7.34
C MET A 221 -18.71 21.23 -6.83
N GLU A 222 -18.59 20.36 -5.84
CA GLU A 222 -19.73 19.84 -5.07
C GLU A 222 -19.77 20.51 -3.69
N ILE A 223 -20.89 20.36 -3.02
CA ILE A 223 -21.04 20.76 -1.63
C ILE A 223 -20.84 19.53 -0.75
N ALA A 224 -20.03 19.68 0.29
CA ALA A 224 -19.89 18.66 1.33
C ALA A 224 -20.49 19.15 2.65
N ILE A 225 -21.25 18.29 3.31
CA ILE A 225 -21.66 18.51 4.71
C ILE A 225 -20.40 18.32 5.57
N PHE A 226 -19.96 19.38 6.22
CA PHE A 226 -18.77 19.43 7.04
C PHE A 226 -19.01 20.34 8.26
N PRO A 227 -19.70 19.86 9.29
CA PRO A 227 -20.13 20.67 10.44
C PRO A 227 -19.00 20.91 11.43
N TYR A 228 -17.80 21.27 10.94
CA TYR A 228 -16.64 21.48 11.78
C TYR A 228 -15.97 22.81 11.44
N THR A 229 -15.49 23.52 12.47
CA THR A 229 -14.55 24.62 12.35
C THR A 229 -13.14 24.14 12.68
N HIS A 230 -12.13 24.78 12.09
CA HIS A 230 -10.72 24.49 12.37
C HIS A 230 -10.18 25.57 13.31
N THR A 231 -9.83 25.20 14.52
CA THR A 231 -9.17 26.06 15.51
C THR A 231 -7.89 25.40 16.00
N ASP A 232 -6.78 26.14 15.98
CA ASP A 232 -5.48 25.78 16.58
C ASP A 232 -5.04 24.30 16.49
N ASN A 233 -5.11 23.71 15.28
CA ASN A 233 -4.77 22.31 14.96
C ASN A 233 -5.84 21.25 15.31
N ALA A 234 -7.03 21.62 15.73
CA ALA A 234 -8.13 20.69 15.96
C ALA A 234 -9.38 21.09 15.18
N TYR A 235 -10.20 20.10 14.84
CA TYR A 235 -11.55 20.32 14.33
C TYR A 235 -12.53 20.26 15.48
N GLN A 236 -13.40 21.27 15.58
CA GLN A 236 -14.48 21.33 16.57
C GLN A 236 -15.82 21.34 15.84
N LEU A 237 -16.81 20.64 16.40
CA LEU A 237 -18.16 20.67 15.87
C LEU A 237 -18.72 22.10 15.99
N ILE A 238 -19.43 22.55 14.96
CA ILE A 238 -20.14 23.84 15.00
C ILE A 238 -21.34 23.66 15.91
N ASP A 239 -21.40 24.45 16.98
CA ASP A 239 -22.56 24.50 17.89
C ASP A 239 -23.80 25.08 17.17
N GLU A 240 -25.00 24.68 17.61
CA GLU A 240 -26.28 25.11 17.06
C GLU A 240 -26.50 26.64 17.15
#